data_cd7b5471911b442ad539aee40bfaa04d
#
_entry.id   cd7b5471911b442ad539aee40bfaa04d
#
_cell.length_a   1.000
_cell.length_b   1.000
_cell.length_c   1.000
_cell.angle_alpha   90.00
_cell.angle_beta   90.00
_cell.angle_gamma   90.00
#
_symmetry.space_group_name_H-M   'P 1'
#
loop_
_entity.id
_entity.type
_entity.pdbx_description
1 polymer ?
#
loop_
_entity_poly.entity_id
_entity_poly.type
_entity_poly.pdbx_seq_one_letter_code
_entity_poly.pdbx_strand_id
1 'polypeptide(L)'
;MSVLDSLNSEAFTAFGQHILWSDMIGNTFGLAALALGWKRSVWTWPVQFAAGLILFGAFAGHLTGSAGKQVVVMAVAVMGWIAWTRGKKEAQDGSIAVRFATWKERGLMVAAGAAGTVAVALLFKAYPSLSWDPWPDAYIFVGTIVAMYAQARGMVEFWFAWLLVDLVGVPLNFANGYAFSGFVYVIYGALVLWGMRDWWLRSRSAAPALEGAPA
;
A
#
# COMPACT_ATOMS: atom_id res chain seq x y z
N MET A 1 12.68 -29.76 0.22
CA MET A 1 12.57 -28.29 0.41
C MET A 1 11.11 -27.93 0.17
N SER A 2 10.47 -27.29 1.12
CA SER A 2 9.12 -26.75 0.92
C SER A 2 9.18 -25.52 0.00
N VAL A 3 8.04 -25.15 -0.61
CA VAL A 3 7.95 -23.90 -1.40
C VAL A 3 8.34 -22.68 -0.55
N LEU A 4 8.02 -22.72 0.74
CA LEU A 4 8.37 -21.65 1.69
C LEU A 4 9.88 -21.58 1.94
N ASP A 5 10.58 -22.73 2.03
CA ASP A 5 12.04 -22.74 2.18
C ASP A 5 12.71 -22.14 0.94
N SER A 6 12.18 -22.43 -0.26
CA SER A 6 12.67 -21.84 -1.50
C SER A 6 12.43 -20.35 -1.59
N LEU A 7 11.27 -19.85 -1.15
CA LEU A 7 10.96 -18.41 -1.11
C LEU A 7 11.85 -17.66 -0.10
N ASN A 8 12.22 -18.30 1.00
CA ASN A 8 13.10 -17.72 2.02
C ASN A 8 14.59 -18.00 1.75
N SER A 9 14.95 -18.63 0.64
CA SER A 9 16.32 -18.77 0.23
C SER A 9 16.88 -17.48 -0.37
N GLU A 10 18.20 -17.33 -0.32
CA GLU A 10 18.89 -16.21 -0.94
C GLU A 10 18.73 -16.25 -2.46
N ALA A 11 18.31 -15.12 -3.04
CA ALA A 11 18.27 -14.92 -4.47
C ALA A 11 19.64 -14.46 -5.00
N PHE A 12 20.20 -13.47 -4.34
CA PHE A 12 21.55 -12.94 -4.61
C PHE A 12 22.00 -12.03 -3.46
N THR A 13 23.30 -11.70 -3.44
CA THR A 13 23.86 -10.70 -2.53
C THR A 13 24.07 -9.38 -3.27
N ALA A 14 23.53 -8.29 -2.76
CA ALA A 14 23.80 -6.93 -3.23
C ALA A 14 23.96 -5.96 -2.07
N PHE A 15 24.88 -5.00 -2.22
CA PHE A 15 25.19 -3.99 -1.19
C PHE A 15 25.57 -4.59 0.18
N GLY A 16 26.20 -5.79 0.17
CA GLY A 16 26.59 -6.51 1.39
C GLY A 16 25.41 -7.18 2.13
N GLN A 17 24.25 -7.31 1.50
CA GLN A 17 23.04 -7.92 2.06
C GLN A 17 22.58 -9.11 1.27
N HIS A 18 22.06 -10.13 1.98
CA HIS A 18 21.42 -11.29 1.37
C HIS A 18 19.96 -10.94 1.04
N ILE A 19 19.65 -10.87 -0.25
CA ILE A 19 18.32 -10.55 -0.74
C ILE A 19 17.57 -11.85 -0.96
N LEU A 20 16.39 -11.99 -0.34
CA LEU A 20 15.57 -13.19 -0.41
C LEU A 20 14.64 -13.16 -1.63
N TRP A 21 14.31 -14.33 -2.17
CA TRP A 21 13.32 -14.44 -3.23
C TRP A 21 11.97 -13.87 -2.82
N SER A 22 11.55 -14.05 -1.56
CA SER A 22 10.30 -13.48 -1.03
C SER A 22 10.27 -11.96 -1.11
N ASP A 23 11.39 -11.29 -0.80
CA ASP A 23 11.50 -9.82 -0.90
C ASP A 23 11.40 -9.35 -2.35
N MET A 24 12.11 -10.02 -3.27
CA MET A 24 12.06 -9.67 -4.69
C MET A 24 10.66 -9.85 -5.27
N ILE A 25 10.05 -11.01 -5.04
CA ILE A 25 8.75 -11.34 -5.58
C ILE A 25 7.68 -10.43 -4.95
N GLY A 26 7.69 -10.26 -3.62
CA GLY A 26 6.75 -9.39 -2.92
C GLY A 26 6.82 -7.94 -3.40
N ASN A 27 8.01 -7.38 -3.53
CA ASN A 27 8.22 -6.03 -4.05
C ASN A 27 7.79 -5.89 -5.53
N THR A 28 8.08 -6.90 -6.36
CA THR A 28 7.65 -6.91 -7.78
C THR A 28 6.13 -6.90 -7.90
N PHE A 29 5.44 -7.73 -7.12
CA PHE A 29 3.97 -7.73 -7.08
C PHE A 29 3.41 -6.40 -6.54
N GLY A 30 4.06 -5.82 -5.54
CA GLY A 30 3.70 -4.51 -5.01
C GLY A 30 3.81 -3.40 -6.07
N LEU A 31 4.93 -3.35 -6.80
CA LEU A 31 5.11 -2.41 -7.92
C LEU A 31 4.06 -2.63 -9.01
N ALA A 32 3.77 -3.88 -9.37
CA ALA A 32 2.74 -4.22 -10.34
C ALA A 32 1.35 -3.77 -9.87
N ALA A 33 1.01 -3.99 -8.60
CA ALA A 33 -0.24 -3.54 -8.01
C ALA A 33 -0.37 -2.01 -8.06
N LEU A 34 0.69 -1.27 -7.74
CA LEU A 34 0.72 0.19 -7.80
C LEU A 34 0.53 0.69 -9.23
N ALA A 35 1.23 0.10 -10.20
CA ALA A 35 1.11 0.45 -11.63
C ALA A 35 -0.31 0.15 -12.17
N LEU A 36 -0.92 -0.97 -11.76
CA LEU A 36 -2.31 -1.30 -12.09
C LEU A 36 -3.29 -0.33 -11.43
N GLY A 37 -3.03 0.09 -10.19
CA GLY A 37 -3.80 1.09 -9.48
C GLY A 37 -3.75 2.45 -10.18
N TRP A 38 -2.59 2.88 -10.64
CA TRP A 38 -2.45 4.07 -11.46
C TRP A 38 -3.33 4.02 -12.72
N LYS A 39 -3.33 2.88 -13.43
CA LYS A 39 -4.20 2.64 -14.60
C LYS A 39 -5.67 2.41 -14.23
N ARG A 40 -6.05 2.48 -12.99
CA ARG A 40 -7.40 2.20 -12.45
C ARG A 40 -7.92 0.80 -12.82
N SER A 41 -7.02 -0.16 -12.94
CA SER A 41 -7.34 -1.54 -13.24
C SER A 41 -7.82 -2.27 -11.98
N VAL A 42 -8.95 -2.97 -12.08
CA VAL A 42 -9.46 -3.81 -10.98
C VAL A 42 -8.44 -4.89 -10.57
N TRP A 43 -7.55 -5.28 -11.48
CA TRP A 43 -6.49 -6.25 -11.23
C TRP A 43 -5.46 -5.80 -10.18
N THR A 44 -5.42 -4.51 -9.82
CA THR A 44 -4.57 -4.04 -8.71
C THR A 44 -4.82 -4.84 -7.43
N TRP A 45 -6.08 -5.18 -7.14
CA TRP A 45 -6.49 -5.84 -5.90
C TRP A 45 -6.10 -7.32 -5.84
N PRO A 46 -6.38 -8.16 -6.88
CA PRO A 46 -5.88 -9.53 -6.91
C PRO A 46 -4.35 -9.62 -6.83
N VAL A 47 -3.64 -8.70 -7.50
CA VAL A 47 -2.17 -8.65 -7.44
C VAL A 47 -1.69 -8.25 -6.05
N GLN A 48 -2.34 -7.27 -5.41
CA GLN A 48 -2.04 -6.89 -4.03
C GLN A 48 -2.33 -8.03 -3.04
N PHE A 49 -3.42 -8.77 -3.24
CA PHE A 49 -3.74 -9.95 -2.44
C PHE A 49 -2.67 -11.03 -2.60
N ALA A 50 -2.23 -11.31 -3.82
CA ALA A 50 -1.17 -12.27 -4.09
C ALA A 50 0.17 -11.86 -3.45
N ALA A 51 0.53 -10.57 -3.50
CA ALA A 51 1.69 -10.03 -2.80
C ALA A 51 1.59 -10.30 -1.28
N GLY A 52 0.43 -9.97 -0.69
CA GLY A 52 0.17 -10.22 0.74
C GLY A 52 0.27 -11.70 1.11
N LEU A 53 -0.22 -12.62 0.26
CA LEU A 53 -0.15 -14.06 0.50
C LEU A 53 1.30 -14.57 0.49
N ILE A 54 2.10 -14.12 -0.48
CA ILE A 54 3.52 -14.49 -0.61
C ILE A 54 4.30 -14.01 0.62
N LEU A 55 4.12 -12.73 0.99
CA LEU A 55 4.79 -12.13 2.16
C LEU A 55 4.29 -12.73 3.48
N PHE A 56 3.00 -13.09 3.58
CA PHE A 56 2.49 -13.84 4.72
C PHE A 56 3.23 -15.16 4.89
N GLY A 57 3.35 -15.94 3.81
CA GLY A 57 4.08 -17.22 3.82
C GLY A 57 5.55 -17.04 4.22
N ALA A 58 6.21 -15.99 3.71
CA ALA A 58 7.58 -15.68 4.04
C ALA A 58 7.78 -15.33 5.54
N PHE A 59 6.84 -14.60 6.14
CA PHE A 59 6.96 -14.11 7.53
C PHE A 59 6.36 -15.05 8.57
N ALA A 60 5.46 -15.96 8.20
CA ALA A 60 4.69 -16.79 9.14
C ALA A 60 5.57 -17.62 10.09
N GLY A 61 6.76 -18.04 9.66
CA GLY A 61 7.69 -18.83 10.47
C GLY A 61 8.63 -18.01 11.38
N HIS A 62 8.77 -16.71 11.15
CA HIS A 62 9.84 -15.92 11.78
C HIS A 62 9.39 -14.58 12.36
N LEU A 63 8.33 -13.96 11.82
CA LEU A 63 7.88 -12.61 12.16
C LEU A 63 6.35 -12.56 12.24
N THR A 64 5.80 -13.04 13.35
CA THR A 64 4.34 -13.13 13.56
C THR A 64 3.60 -11.80 13.34
N GLY A 65 4.20 -10.68 13.77
CA GLY A 65 3.62 -9.34 13.56
C GLY A 65 3.57 -8.95 12.08
N SER A 66 4.64 -9.22 11.33
CA SER A 66 4.67 -8.95 9.89
C SER A 66 3.70 -9.84 9.11
N ALA A 67 3.56 -11.11 9.50
CA ALA A 67 2.53 -11.99 8.95
C ALA A 67 1.11 -11.46 9.24
N GLY A 68 0.84 -11.02 10.48
CA GLY A 68 -0.44 -10.41 10.87
C GLY A 68 -0.78 -9.16 10.07
N LYS A 69 0.21 -8.30 9.78
CA LYS A 69 0.04 -7.14 8.88
C LYS A 69 -0.45 -7.58 7.49
N GLN A 70 0.07 -8.66 6.92
CA GLN A 70 -0.33 -9.15 5.60
C GLN A 70 -1.78 -9.64 5.57
N VAL A 71 -2.28 -10.24 6.66
CA VAL A 71 -3.71 -10.63 6.76
C VAL A 71 -4.61 -9.40 6.62
N VAL A 72 -4.28 -8.31 7.29
CA VAL A 72 -5.04 -7.06 7.20
C VAL A 72 -4.97 -6.48 5.78
N VAL A 73 -3.77 -6.44 5.18
CA VAL A 73 -3.58 -5.97 3.80
C VAL A 73 -4.42 -6.80 2.81
N MET A 74 -4.43 -8.13 2.95
CA MET A 74 -5.26 -9.02 2.12
C MET A 74 -6.76 -8.75 2.32
N ALA A 75 -7.21 -8.53 3.55
CA ALA A 75 -8.61 -8.19 3.82
C ALA A 75 -9.02 -6.86 3.15
N VAL A 76 -8.19 -5.83 3.24
CA VAL A 76 -8.43 -4.55 2.57
C VAL A 76 -8.38 -4.70 1.04
N ALA A 77 -7.50 -5.55 0.50
CA ALA A 77 -7.46 -5.83 -0.92
C ALA A 77 -8.76 -6.49 -1.42
N VAL A 78 -9.34 -7.42 -0.67
CA VAL A 78 -10.65 -8.02 -1.01
C VAL A 78 -11.75 -6.96 -0.99
N MET A 79 -11.77 -6.09 0.02
CA MET A 79 -12.74 -4.99 0.10
C MET A 79 -12.61 -4.01 -1.08
N GLY A 80 -11.38 -3.65 -1.43
CA GLY A 80 -11.08 -2.80 -2.57
C GLY A 80 -11.51 -3.42 -3.90
N TRP A 81 -11.29 -4.73 -4.07
CA TRP A 81 -11.73 -5.47 -5.25
C TRP A 81 -13.25 -5.43 -5.41
N ILE A 82 -13.98 -5.71 -4.33
CA ILE A 82 -15.45 -5.64 -4.32
C ILE A 82 -15.91 -4.21 -4.68
N ALA A 83 -15.34 -3.19 -4.04
CA ALA A 83 -15.69 -1.79 -4.26
C ALA A 83 -15.47 -1.37 -5.72
N TRP A 84 -14.31 -1.69 -6.29
CA TRP A 84 -13.98 -1.32 -7.67
C TRP A 84 -14.77 -2.12 -8.71
N THR A 85 -15.04 -3.40 -8.44
CA THR A 85 -15.86 -4.23 -9.35
C THR A 85 -17.30 -3.71 -9.41
N ARG A 86 -17.86 -3.28 -8.26
CA ARG A 86 -19.20 -2.68 -8.21
C ARG A 86 -19.21 -1.31 -8.90
N GLY A 87 -18.29 -0.42 -8.53
CA GLY A 87 -18.20 0.92 -9.12
C GLY A 87 -18.01 0.89 -10.64
N LYS A 88 -17.21 -0.07 -11.14
CA LYS A 88 -17.02 -0.25 -12.59
C LYS A 88 -18.30 -0.72 -13.32
N LYS A 89 -19.14 -1.53 -12.66
CA LYS A 89 -20.43 -1.97 -13.23
C LYS A 89 -21.46 -0.85 -13.26
N GLU A 90 -21.41 0.06 -12.30
CA GLU A 90 -22.33 1.20 -12.16
C GLU A 90 -21.95 2.37 -13.07
N ALA A 91 -20.66 2.47 -13.45
CA ALA A 91 -20.18 3.54 -14.30
C ALA A 91 -20.55 3.29 -15.77
N GLN A 92 -21.09 4.31 -16.44
CA GLN A 92 -21.52 4.23 -17.86
C GLN A 92 -20.33 3.94 -18.79
N ASP A 93 -19.14 4.44 -18.47
CA ASP A 93 -17.91 4.25 -19.24
C ASP A 93 -17.08 3.05 -18.76
N GLY A 94 -17.56 2.31 -17.76
CA GLY A 94 -16.86 1.17 -17.16
C GLY A 94 -15.54 1.55 -16.49
N SER A 95 -15.31 2.81 -16.16
CA SER A 95 -14.10 3.29 -15.49
C SER A 95 -14.32 3.48 -13.99
N ILE A 96 -13.23 3.47 -13.20
CA ILE A 96 -13.28 3.83 -11.79
C ILE A 96 -13.27 5.35 -11.68
N ALA A 97 -14.29 5.91 -11.02
CA ALA A 97 -14.36 7.34 -10.76
C ALA A 97 -13.21 7.79 -9.85
N VAL A 98 -12.54 8.87 -10.27
CA VAL A 98 -11.48 9.51 -9.48
C VAL A 98 -12.01 10.83 -8.95
N ARG A 99 -11.82 11.06 -7.64
CA ARG A 99 -12.27 12.30 -6.98
C ARG A 99 -11.31 12.72 -5.88
N PHE A 100 -11.40 13.96 -5.46
CA PHE A 100 -10.82 14.37 -4.19
C PHE A 100 -11.72 13.96 -3.03
N ALA A 101 -11.09 13.65 -1.90
CA ALA A 101 -11.80 13.45 -0.64
C ALA A 101 -12.43 14.77 -0.15
N THR A 102 -13.59 14.69 0.47
CA THR A 102 -14.18 15.81 1.19
C THR A 102 -13.34 16.16 2.42
N TRP A 103 -13.51 17.37 2.95
CA TRP A 103 -12.81 17.80 4.18
C TRP A 103 -13.09 16.88 5.38
N LYS A 104 -14.32 16.33 5.46
CA LYS A 104 -14.69 15.36 6.49
C LYS A 104 -13.93 14.04 6.33
N GLU A 105 -13.84 13.53 5.10
CA GLU A 105 -13.08 12.30 4.79
C GLU A 105 -11.59 12.49 5.06
N ARG A 106 -11.01 13.65 4.69
CA ARG A 106 -9.61 13.99 5.01
C ARG A 106 -9.38 14.02 6.52
N GLY A 107 -10.25 14.73 7.26
CA GLY A 107 -10.17 14.77 8.72
C GLY A 107 -10.27 13.39 9.35
N LEU A 108 -11.17 12.52 8.86
CA LEU A 108 -11.30 11.15 9.32
C LEU A 108 -10.06 10.31 9.03
N MET A 109 -9.49 10.41 7.82
CA MET A 109 -8.27 9.68 7.45
C MET A 109 -7.07 10.10 8.32
N VAL A 110 -6.91 11.40 8.57
CA VAL A 110 -5.84 11.92 9.44
C VAL A 110 -6.05 11.45 10.89
N ALA A 111 -7.28 11.57 11.41
CA ALA A 111 -7.59 11.14 12.78
C ALA A 111 -7.42 9.61 12.95
N ALA A 112 -7.92 8.82 11.99
CA ALA A 112 -7.76 7.37 11.99
C ALA A 112 -6.28 6.96 11.84
N GLY A 113 -5.52 7.67 10.98
CA GLY A 113 -4.09 7.47 10.82
C GLY A 113 -3.31 7.74 12.11
N ALA A 114 -3.56 8.87 12.75
CA ALA A 114 -2.89 9.25 14.00
C ALA A 114 -3.28 8.30 15.17
N ALA A 115 -4.59 8.12 15.41
CA ALA A 115 -5.07 7.27 16.48
C ALA A 115 -4.67 5.80 16.27
N GLY A 116 -4.78 5.30 15.04
CA GLY A 116 -4.36 3.95 14.67
C GLY A 116 -2.86 3.74 14.88
N THR A 117 -2.02 4.69 14.46
CA THR A 117 -0.57 4.62 14.66
C THR A 117 -0.23 4.55 16.15
N VAL A 118 -0.84 5.40 16.97
CA VAL A 118 -0.62 5.36 18.43
C VAL A 118 -1.06 4.01 19.00
N ALA A 119 -2.27 3.54 18.67
CA ALA A 119 -2.79 2.28 19.18
C ALA A 119 -1.91 1.09 18.78
N VAL A 120 -1.50 1.01 17.51
CA VAL A 120 -0.63 -0.07 17.02
C VAL A 120 0.78 0.04 17.59
N ALA A 121 1.35 1.25 17.74
CA ALA A 121 2.66 1.43 18.36
C ALA A 121 2.67 0.99 19.83
N LEU A 122 1.61 1.29 20.57
CA LEU A 122 1.46 0.83 21.96
C LEU A 122 1.32 -0.70 22.02
N LEU A 123 0.57 -1.31 21.09
CA LEU A 123 0.49 -2.76 20.94
C LEU A 123 1.87 -3.38 20.67
N PHE A 124 2.65 -2.82 19.75
CA PHE A 124 3.98 -3.30 19.42
C PHE A 124 4.95 -3.14 20.61
N LYS A 125 4.83 -2.06 21.38
CA LYS A 125 5.60 -1.89 22.62
C LYS A 125 5.21 -2.91 23.68
N ALA A 126 3.92 -3.25 23.79
CA ALA A 126 3.47 -4.26 24.75
C ALA A 126 3.91 -5.69 24.35
N TYR A 127 4.11 -5.93 23.05
CA TYR A 127 4.51 -7.21 22.48
C TYR A 127 5.74 -7.04 21.56
N PRO A 128 6.96 -6.94 22.11
CA PRO A 128 8.17 -6.65 21.33
C PRO A 128 8.49 -7.66 20.22
N SER A 129 7.93 -8.88 20.30
CA SER A 129 8.07 -9.89 19.24
C SER A 129 7.35 -9.52 17.93
N LEU A 130 6.48 -8.51 17.95
CA LEU A 130 5.70 -8.10 16.77
C LEU A 130 6.41 -7.07 15.90
N SER A 131 7.39 -6.33 16.42
CA SER A 131 8.05 -5.24 15.71
C SER A 131 9.41 -4.93 16.31
N TRP A 132 10.38 -4.61 15.46
CA TRP A 132 11.70 -4.16 15.88
C TRP A 132 11.74 -2.68 16.25
N ASP A 133 10.96 -1.87 15.56
CA ASP A 133 10.83 -0.43 15.79
C ASP A 133 9.34 -0.03 15.83
N PRO A 134 8.73 -0.03 17.04
CA PRO A 134 7.27 0.08 17.18
C PRO A 134 6.62 1.29 16.52
N TRP A 135 7.26 2.47 16.56
CA TRP A 135 6.66 3.69 16.03
C TRP A 135 6.70 3.78 14.50
N PRO A 136 7.85 3.63 13.82
CA PRO A 136 7.92 3.60 12.37
C PRO A 136 7.11 2.45 11.76
N ASP A 137 7.18 1.26 12.34
CA ASP A 137 6.44 0.09 11.87
C ASP A 137 4.92 0.30 11.97
N ALA A 138 4.44 0.85 13.08
CA ALA A 138 3.03 1.18 13.26
C ALA A 138 2.57 2.26 12.27
N TYR A 139 3.40 3.30 12.05
CA TYR A 139 3.11 4.36 11.10
C TYR A 139 3.01 3.83 9.66
N ILE A 140 3.98 3.03 9.22
CA ILE A 140 3.98 2.41 7.89
C ILE A 140 2.76 1.50 7.71
N PHE A 141 2.46 0.67 8.71
CA PHE A 141 1.33 -0.26 8.64
C PHE A 141 -0.01 0.47 8.56
N VAL A 142 -0.27 1.43 9.45
CA VAL A 142 -1.53 2.18 9.48
C VAL A 142 -1.64 3.09 8.26
N GLY A 143 -0.54 3.73 7.85
CA GLY A 143 -0.47 4.53 6.63
C GLY A 143 -0.83 3.72 5.39
N THR A 144 -0.34 2.47 5.29
CA THR A 144 -0.71 1.53 4.22
C THR A 144 -2.22 1.26 4.19
N ILE A 145 -2.85 1.02 5.35
CA ILE A 145 -4.31 0.79 5.45
C ILE A 145 -5.07 2.03 4.99
N VAL A 146 -4.66 3.23 5.44
CA VAL A 146 -5.28 4.50 5.05
C VAL A 146 -5.13 4.72 3.54
N ALA A 147 -3.95 4.47 2.98
CA ALA A 147 -3.69 4.59 1.55
C ALA A 147 -4.58 3.62 0.75
N MET A 148 -4.63 2.34 1.12
CA MET A 148 -5.46 1.34 0.44
C MET A 148 -6.96 1.66 0.57
N TYR A 149 -7.42 2.18 1.72
CA TYR A 149 -8.79 2.65 1.88
C TYR A 149 -9.11 3.80 0.92
N ALA A 150 -8.25 4.82 0.87
CA ALA A 150 -8.42 5.95 -0.04
C ALA A 150 -8.40 5.50 -1.51
N GLN A 151 -7.54 4.55 -1.87
CA GLN A 151 -7.50 3.93 -3.20
C GLN A 151 -8.82 3.20 -3.52
N ALA A 152 -9.33 2.40 -2.58
CA ALA A 152 -10.59 1.67 -2.76
C ALA A 152 -11.78 2.61 -3.01
N ARG A 153 -11.71 3.84 -2.47
CA ARG A 153 -12.72 4.90 -2.67
C ARG A 153 -12.46 5.78 -3.89
N GLY A 154 -11.42 5.50 -4.68
CA GLY A 154 -11.03 6.31 -5.84
C GLY A 154 -10.55 7.72 -5.49
N MET A 155 -10.05 7.93 -4.29
CA MET A 155 -9.60 9.24 -3.82
C MET A 155 -8.16 9.52 -4.26
N VAL A 156 -7.89 10.74 -4.76
CA VAL A 156 -6.53 11.20 -5.12
C VAL A 156 -5.59 11.17 -3.92
N GLU A 157 -6.14 11.35 -2.72
CA GLU A 157 -5.41 11.36 -1.45
C GLU A 157 -4.62 10.07 -1.16
N PHE A 158 -4.96 8.95 -1.81
CA PHE A 158 -4.19 7.73 -1.60
C PHE A 158 -2.73 7.87 -2.03
N TRP A 159 -2.45 8.69 -3.05
CA TRP A 159 -1.09 8.99 -3.49
C TRP A 159 -0.30 9.77 -2.43
N PHE A 160 -0.97 10.74 -1.77
CA PHE A 160 -0.35 11.46 -0.66
C PHE A 160 -0.08 10.55 0.54
N ALA A 161 -1.01 9.63 0.85
CA ALA A 161 -0.81 8.67 1.92
C ALA A 161 0.41 7.76 1.64
N TRP A 162 0.58 7.29 0.40
CA TRP A 162 1.78 6.53 0.00
C TRP A 162 3.06 7.36 0.11
N LEU A 163 3.07 8.61 -0.35
CA LEU A 163 4.24 9.49 -0.18
C LEU A 163 4.63 9.66 1.29
N LEU A 164 3.64 9.77 2.19
CA LEU A 164 3.90 9.89 3.62
C LEU A 164 4.48 8.58 4.20
N VAL A 165 4.02 7.44 3.73
CA VAL A 165 4.58 6.13 4.09
C VAL A 165 6.02 6.01 3.60
N ASP A 166 6.28 6.36 2.34
CA ASP A 166 7.61 6.29 1.73
C ASP A 166 8.60 7.24 2.41
N LEU A 167 8.15 8.42 2.85
CA LEU A 167 8.99 9.42 3.55
C LEU A 167 9.61 8.86 4.84
N VAL A 168 8.93 7.93 5.50
CA VAL A 168 9.44 7.21 6.68
C VAL A 168 10.12 5.91 6.26
N GLY A 169 9.54 5.16 5.34
CA GLY A 169 10.03 3.85 4.92
C GLY A 169 11.39 3.91 4.22
N VAL A 170 11.63 4.91 3.35
CA VAL A 170 12.91 5.06 2.64
C VAL A 170 14.08 5.24 3.61
N PRO A 171 14.10 6.30 4.47
CA PRO A 171 15.22 6.50 5.38
C PRO A 171 15.35 5.37 6.40
N LEU A 172 14.25 4.78 6.87
CA LEU A 172 14.28 3.66 7.80
C LEU A 172 15.01 2.45 7.19
N ASN A 173 14.73 2.10 5.94
CA ASN A 173 15.40 0.99 5.26
C ASN A 173 16.90 1.25 5.10
N PHE A 174 17.30 2.45 4.66
CA PHE A 174 18.72 2.79 4.53
C PHE A 174 19.44 2.81 5.89
N ALA A 175 18.81 3.37 6.92
CA ALA A 175 19.40 3.44 8.27
C ALA A 175 19.61 2.04 8.89
N ASN A 176 18.73 1.08 8.57
CA ASN A 176 18.87 -0.31 9.02
C ASN A 176 19.71 -1.19 8.08
N GLY A 177 20.38 -0.59 7.09
CA GLY A 177 21.24 -1.31 6.18
C GLY A 177 20.52 -2.03 5.04
N TYR A 178 19.20 -1.88 4.89
CA TYR A 178 18.41 -2.50 3.81
C TYR A 178 18.45 -1.66 2.53
N ALA A 179 19.66 -1.50 1.95
CA ALA A 179 19.88 -0.65 0.78
C ALA A 179 19.03 -1.05 -0.43
N PHE A 180 18.88 -2.35 -0.69
CA PHE A 180 18.04 -2.83 -1.79
C PHE A 180 16.57 -2.42 -1.62
N SER A 181 16.00 -2.67 -0.45
CA SER A 181 14.64 -2.25 -0.12
C SER A 181 14.50 -0.72 -0.21
N GLY A 182 15.50 0.04 0.28
CA GLY A 182 15.55 1.49 0.12
C GLY A 182 15.46 1.93 -1.34
N PHE A 183 16.20 1.31 -2.26
CA PHE A 183 16.11 1.59 -3.70
C PHE A 183 14.73 1.25 -4.28
N VAL A 184 14.14 0.12 -3.88
CA VAL A 184 12.80 -0.24 -4.32
C VAL A 184 11.78 0.82 -3.87
N TYR A 185 11.88 1.30 -2.63
CA TYR A 185 11.02 2.39 -2.14
C TYR A 185 11.21 3.70 -2.92
N VAL A 186 12.41 4.03 -3.37
CA VAL A 186 12.63 5.18 -4.27
C VAL A 186 11.88 5.00 -5.59
N ILE A 187 11.87 3.78 -6.15
CA ILE A 187 11.08 3.47 -7.36
C ILE A 187 9.58 3.61 -7.09
N TYR A 188 9.11 3.12 -5.93
CA TYR A 188 7.72 3.35 -5.48
C TYR A 188 7.40 4.83 -5.42
N GLY A 189 8.24 5.65 -4.78
CA GLY A 189 8.06 7.10 -4.67
C GLY A 189 7.96 7.78 -6.04
N ALA A 190 8.79 7.38 -7.01
CA ALA A 190 8.73 7.90 -8.37
C ALA A 190 7.40 7.56 -9.06
N LEU A 191 6.93 6.31 -8.93
CA LEU A 191 5.63 5.87 -9.47
C LEU A 191 4.46 6.58 -8.77
N VAL A 192 4.55 6.81 -7.46
CA VAL A 192 3.56 7.53 -6.68
C VAL A 192 3.43 8.97 -7.18
N LEU A 193 4.54 9.68 -7.38
CA LEU A 193 4.53 11.05 -7.90
C LEU A 193 3.91 11.12 -9.30
N TRP A 194 4.23 10.16 -10.16
CA TRP A 194 3.69 10.11 -11.52
C TRP A 194 2.19 9.79 -11.52
N GLY A 195 1.78 8.79 -10.76
CA GLY A 195 0.37 8.41 -10.64
C GLY A 195 -0.47 9.52 -10.00
N MET A 196 0.06 10.20 -8.98
CA MET A 196 -0.57 11.36 -8.35
C MET A 196 -0.85 12.47 -9.36
N ARG A 197 0.14 12.82 -10.19
CA ARG A 197 -0.03 13.83 -11.25
C ARG A 197 -1.16 13.43 -12.21
N ASP A 198 -1.20 12.19 -12.68
CA ASP A 198 -2.20 11.71 -13.63
C ASP A 198 -3.61 11.74 -13.02
N TRP A 199 -3.78 11.25 -11.79
CA TRP A 199 -5.07 11.25 -11.10
C TRP A 199 -5.53 12.67 -10.76
N TRP A 200 -4.61 13.56 -10.39
CA TRP A 200 -4.93 14.97 -10.15
C TRP A 200 -5.47 15.65 -11.42
N LEU A 201 -4.83 15.46 -12.57
CA LEU A 201 -5.29 16.02 -13.82
C LEU A 201 -6.69 15.50 -14.22
N ARG A 202 -6.92 14.19 -14.06
CA ARG A 202 -8.22 13.56 -14.34
C ARG A 202 -9.35 14.05 -13.44
N SER A 203 -9.07 14.25 -12.16
CA SER A 203 -10.08 14.73 -11.20
C SER A 203 -10.54 16.17 -11.51
N ARG A 204 -9.66 16.99 -12.09
CA ARG A 204 -10.01 18.34 -12.54
C ARG A 204 -10.82 18.34 -13.85
N SER A 205 -10.58 17.39 -14.72
CA SER A 205 -11.33 17.26 -15.98
C SER A 205 -12.77 16.74 -15.77
N ALA A 206 -13.02 16.02 -14.68
CA ALA A 206 -14.35 15.51 -14.33
C ALA A 206 -15.26 16.56 -13.63
N ALA A 207 -14.67 17.60 -13.04
CA ALA A 207 -15.40 18.62 -12.30
C ALA A 207 -16.38 19.48 -13.14
N PRO A 208 -16.08 19.89 -14.40
CA PRO A 208 -16.99 20.71 -15.19
C PRO A 208 -18.27 20.02 -15.64
N ALA A 209 -18.29 18.68 -15.70
CA ALA A 209 -19.46 17.92 -16.15
C ALA A 209 -20.61 17.88 -15.13
N LEU A 210 -20.31 18.17 -13.86
CA LEU A 210 -21.31 18.16 -12.77
C LEU A 210 -21.95 19.55 -12.53
N GLU A 211 -21.30 20.64 -13.00
CA GLU A 211 -21.85 22.00 -12.87
C GLU A 211 -22.78 22.40 -14.02
N GLY A 212 -22.81 21.61 -15.10
CA GLY A 212 -23.61 21.90 -16.29
C GLY A 212 -24.89 21.06 -16.44
N ALA A 213 -25.30 20.24 -15.46
CA ALA A 213 -26.55 19.52 -15.51
C ALA A 213 -27.69 20.48 -15.10
N PRO A 214 -28.69 20.76 -15.98
CA PRO A 214 -29.83 21.58 -15.63
C PRO A 214 -30.66 20.89 -14.54
N ALA A 215 -31.13 21.69 -13.57
CA ALA A 215 -32.01 21.28 -12.47
C ALA A 215 -33.37 20.81 -12.95
#